data_1fbe8c0ce555d77dc99d66be6b5d1bbb
#
_entry.id   1fbe8c0ce555d77dc99d66be6b5d1bbb
#
_cell.length_a   1.000
_cell.length_b   1.000
_cell.length_c   1.000
_cell.angle_alpha   90.00
_cell.angle_beta   90.00
_cell.angle_gamma   90.00
#
_symmetry.space_group_name_H-M   'P 1'
#
loop_
_entity.id
_entity.type
_entity.pdbx_description
1 polymer ?
#
loop_
_entity_poly.entity_id
_entity_poly.type
_entity_poly.pdbx_seq_one_letter_code
_entity_poly.pdbx_strand_id
1 'polypeptide(L)'
;MSNKIFYKNHIALLLLSVLIILASSCQINTLSGQSQDYSFTQNKKLGRGVNIIGYDPIWQSRDKARFKEHYFQMIKDAGFSTVRINLHAFRHMDRNNDYKLIDSWWEVLNWAVDNAIKSDLMVILDMHEYGSMGRNPENGKQALLAFWTQVSERFKNAPDNVLFEILNEPSQQLTPELWNTYFSEALAIIRKTNPNRTVIIGPGNYNRIDSLDKLELPEEDQNIILTIHYYSPMEFTHQGAAWAAEQKNLSGVEWTGTEQEKAAIRDDFAIAKKWAQEHNRPVFVGEFGAYDKAPMESRLRYLNFMTRTMEEFGFSWAYWQFDSDFIVYDIKNEKWVESILNSIIPKG
;
A
#
# COMPACT_ATOMS: atom_id res chain seq x y z
N MET A 1 66.79 -29.25 11.92
CA MET A 1 66.29 -28.17 11.01
C MET A 1 64.87 -28.41 10.52
N SER A 2 64.06 -29.24 11.18
CA SER A 2 62.70 -29.63 10.68
C SER A 2 61.50 -28.97 11.35
N ASN A 3 61.65 -28.32 12.52
CA ASN A 3 60.49 -27.82 13.29
C ASN A 3 60.09 -26.34 13.10
N LYS A 4 60.82 -25.57 12.27
CA LYS A 4 60.51 -24.15 12.02
C LYS A 4 59.61 -23.91 10.79
N ILE A 5 59.45 -24.87 9.92
CA ILE A 5 58.66 -24.74 8.65
C ILE A 5 57.16 -25.05 8.93
N PHE A 6 56.89 -25.96 9.88
CA PHE A 6 55.48 -26.33 10.22
C PHE A 6 54.70 -25.21 10.89
N TYR A 7 55.35 -24.37 11.72
CA TYR A 7 54.64 -23.26 12.41
C TYR A 7 54.27 -22.09 11.52
N LYS A 8 55.04 -21.82 10.45
CA LYS A 8 54.70 -20.72 9.51
C LYS A 8 53.48 -21.01 8.66
N ASN A 9 53.24 -22.25 8.28
CA ASN A 9 52.11 -22.62 7.43
C ASN A 9 50.76 -22.64 8.18
N HIS A 10 50.76 -22.94 9.47
CA HIS A 10 49.53 -22.90 10.27
C HIS A 10 49.05 -21.48 10.63
N ILE A 11 49.99 -20.54 10.82
CA ILE A 11 49.66 -19.12 11.06
C ILE A 11 49.11 -18.47 9.79
N ALA A 12 49.65 -18.82 8.59
CA ALA A 12 49.15 -18.32 7.35
C ALA A 12 47.75 -18.85 7.00
N LEU A 13 47.42 -20.12 7.32
CA LEU A 13 46.08 -20.65 7.13
C LEU A 13 45.06 -20.08 8.11
N LEU A 14 45.42 -19.82 9.39
CA LEU A 14 44.53 -19.18 10.35
C LEU A 14 44.22 -17.71 9.96
N LEU A 15 45.20 -16.97 9.49
CA LEU A 15 45.01 -15.58 9.06
C LEU A 15 44.14 -15.50 7.77
N LEU A 16 44.23 -16.48 6.87
CA LEU A 16 43.39 -16.54 5.67
C LEU A 16 41.94 -16.86 5.98
N SER A 17 41.69 -17.79 6.95
CA SER A 17 40.33 -18.12 7.39
C SER A 17 39.65 -16.97 8.15
N VAL A 18 40.39 -16.21 8.95
CA VAL A 18 39.85 -15.02 9.66
C VAL A 18 39.56 -13.89 8.69
N LEU A 19 40.36 -13.68 7.62
CA LEU A 19 40.09 -12.69 6.58
C LEU A 19 38.86 -13.04 5.73
N ILE A 20 38.62 -14.31 5.44
CA ILE A 20 37.43 -14.75 4.71
C ILE A 20 36.16 -14.57 5.55
N ILE A 21 36.21 -14.83 6.84
CA ILE A 21 35.06 -14.63 7.76
C ILE A 21 34.75 -13.14 7.94
N LEU A 22 35.78 -12.29 8.03
CA LEU A 22 35.60 -10.83 8.14
C LEU A 22 35.09 -10.21 6.82
N ALA A 23 35.52 -10.72 5.65
CA ALA A 23 35.01 -10.28 4.37
C ALA A 23 33.54 -10.71 4.14
N SER A 24 33.16 -11.92 4.59
CA SER A 24 31.77 -12.39 4.49
C SER A 24 30.83 -11.64 5.43
N SER A 25 31.28 -11.30 6.65
CA SER A 25 30.48 -10.50 7.59
C SER A 25 30.33 -9.04 7.13
N CYS A 26 31.35 -8.47 6.45
CA CYS A 26 31.28 -7.12 5.89
C CYS A 26 30.35 -7.05 4.67
N GLN A 27 30.32 -8.10 3.81
CA GLN A 27 29.39 -8.16 2.69
C GLN A 27 27.93 -8.40 3.12
N ILE A 28 27.69 -9.20 4.18
CA ILE A 28 26.33 -9.42 4.72
C ILE A 28 25.80 -8.11 5.35
N ASN A 29 26.63 -7.36 6.07
CA ASN A 29 26.21 -6.08 6.65
C ASN A 29 25.97 -4.99 5.60
N THR A 30 26.69 -4.97 4.48
CA THR A 30 26.47 -4.00 3.38
C THR A 30 25.22 -4.34 2.59
N LEU A 31 24.89 -5.62 2.38
CA LEU A 31 23.66 -6.04 1.71
C LEU A 31 22.43 -5.78 2.57
N SER A 32 22.48 -6.01 3.89
CA SER A 32 21.38 -5.70 4.80
C SER A 32 21.14 -4.19 4.94
N GLY A 33 22.18 -3.38 5.01
CA GLY A 33 22.08 -1.91 5.07
C GLY A 33 21.47 -1.31 3.79
N GLN A 34 21.84 -1.83 2.60
CA GLN A 34 21.26 -1.36 1.34
C GLN A 34 19.77 -1.70 1.18
N SER A 35 19.31 -2.86 1.67
CA SER A 35 17.90 -3.22 1.60
C SER A 35 17.04 -2.43 2.59
N GLN A 36 17.59 -2.10 3.75
CA GLN A 36 16.93 -1.31 4.79
C GLN A 36 16.66 0.13 4.33
N ASP A 37 17.64 0.78 3.70
CA ASP A 37 17.49 2.12 3.12
C ASP A 37 16.54 2.15 1.94
N TYR A 38 16.36 1.01 1.23
CA TYR A 38 15.59 0.97 0.00
C TYR A 38 14.09 1.11 0.23
N SER A 39 13.46 0.36 1.16
CA SER A 39 12.01 0.49 1.43
C SER A 39 11.66 1.89 1.98
N PHE A 40 12.51 2.47 2.83
CA PHE A 40 12.34 3.86 3.31
C PHE A 40 12.45 4.87 2.16
N THR A 41 13.39 4.65 1.23
CA THR A 41 13.52 5.49 0.03
C THR A 41 12.29 5.37 -0.86
N GLN A 42 11.75 4.16 -1.07
CA GLN A 42 10.53 3.95 -1.84
C GLN A 42 9.33 4.61 -1.15
N ASN A 43 9.19 4.45 0.16
CA ASN A 43 8.12 5.10 0.92
C ASN A 43 8.17 6.63 0.82
N LYS A 44 9.36 7.21 0.88
CA LYS A 44 9.55 8.65 0.68
C LYS A 44 9.12 9.10 -0.72
N LYS A 45 9.39 8.29 -1.76
CA LYS A 45 8.95 8.56 -3.14
C LYS A 45 7.43 8.43 -3.30
N LEU A 46 6.78 7.51 -2.56
CA LEU A 46 5.31 7.43 -2.53
C LEU A 46 4.69 8.77 -2.15
N GLY A 47 5.20 9.42 -1.11
CA GLY A 47 4.79 10.76 -0.72
C GLY A 47 3.27 10.89 -0.61
N ARG A 48 2.67 11.70 -1.48
CA ARG A 48 1.23 12.02 -1.54
C ARG A 48 0.57 11.25 -2.66
N GLY A 49 -0.38 10.38 -2.34
CA GLY A 49 -1.05 9.53 -3.32
C GLY A 49 -2.55 9.75 -3.40
N VAL A 50 -3.16 9.11 -4.40
CA VAL A 50 -4.61 9.04 -4.57
C VAL A 50 -5.01 7.66 -5.08
N ASN A 51 -6.12 7.12 -4.55
CA ASN A 51 -6.73 5.88 -5.01
C ASN A 51 -7.52 6.12 -6.30
N ILE A 52 -7.35 5.25 -7.31
CA ILE A 52 -7.95 5.43 -8.64
C ILE A 52 -8.57 4.15 -9.20
N ILE A 53 -9.53 4.31 -10.07
CA ILE A 53 -10.16 3.34 -11.00
C ILE A 53 -10.74 2.05 -10.39
N GLY A 54 -10.80 1.91 -9.07
CA GLY A 54 -11.35 0.69 -8.43
C GLY A 54 -12.79 0.40 -8.83
N TYR A 55 -13.62 1.43 -8.87
CA TYR A 55 -15.04 1.33 -9.23
C TYR A 55 -15.35 1.89 -10.63
N ASP A 56 -14.33 2.14 -11.44
CA ASP A 56 -14.52 2.62 -12.81
C ASP A 56 -15.00 1.49 -13.72
N PRO A 57 -16.00 1.72 -14.60
CA PRO A 57 -16.47 0.73 -15.55
C PRO A 57 -15.44 0.37 -16.65
N ILE A 58 -14.26 0.99 -16.67
CA ILE A 58 -13.13 0.62 -17.53
C ILE A 58 -12.77 -0.87 -17.44
N TRP A 59 -12.95 -1.47 -16.25
CA TRP A 59 -12.70 -2.90 -16.04
C TRP A 59 -13.69 -3.83 -16.76
N GLN A 60 -14.85 -3.30 -17.20
CA GLN A 60 -15.80 -4.02 -18.04
C GLN A 60 -15.43 -3.89 -19.53
N SER A 61 -15.08 -2.69 -19.96
CA SER A 61 -14.66 -2.34 -21.32
C SER A 61 -14.04 -0.94 -21.32
N ARG A 62 -12.98 -0.74 -22.10
CA ARG A 62 -12.36 0.58 -22.27
C ARG A 62 -13.32 1.64 -22.81
N ASP A 63 -14.29 1.25 -23.62
CA ASP A 63 -15.30 2.18 -24.17
C ASP A 63 -16.23 2.73 -23.08
N LYS A 64 -16.34 2.04 -21.94
CA LYS A 64 -17.13 2.48 -20.79
C LYS A 64 -16.33 3.32 -19.80
N ALA A 65 -15.03 3.50 -20.02
CA ALA A 65 -14.15 4.21 -19.11
C ALA A 65 -14.63 5.64 -18.84
N ARG A 66 -14.75 5.98 -17.56
CA ARG A 66 -14.88 7.36 -17.11
C ARG A 66 -13.51 7.98 -16.89
N PHE A 67 -12.57 7.20 -16.38
CA PHE A 67 -11.18 7.62 -16.16
C PHE A 67 -10.43 7.69 -17.49
N LYS A 68 -9.80 8.83 -17.79
CA LYS A 68 -9.14 9.14 -19.06
C LYS A 68 -7.61 9.18 -18.90
N GLU A 69 -6.90 8.96 -20.01
CA GLU A 69 -5.43 8.94 -20.03
C GLU A 69 -4.80 10.22 -19.45
N HIS A 70 -5.32 11.37 -19.84
CA HIS A 70 -4.76 12.65 -19.39
C HIS A 70 -4.90 12.91 -17.88
N TYR A 71 -5.75 12.14 -17.16
CA TYR A 71 -5.88 12.28 -15.71
C TYR A 71 -4.63 11.87 -14.96
N PHE A 72 -3.80 10.96 -15.49
CA PHE A 72 -2.53 10.63 -14.86
C PHE A 72 -1.61 11.86 -14.77
N GLN A 73 -1.44 12.58 -15.88
CA GLN A 73 -0.65 13.81 -15.88
C GLN A 73 -1.29 14.90 -15.00
N MET A 74 -2.61 15.04 -15.05
CA MET A 74 -3.35 15.99 -14.24
C MET A 74 -3.21 15.69 -12.73
N ILE A 75 -3.19 14.43 -12.33
CA ILE A 75 -2.92 13.99 -10.95
C ILE A 75 -1.50 14.41 -10.54
N LYS A 76 -0.50 14.17 -11.40
CA LYS A 76 0.88 14.60 -11.18
C LYS A 76 0.99 16.12 -11.01
N ASP A 77 0.37 16.87 -11.92
CA ASP A 77 0.40 18.34 -11.94
C ASP A 77 -0.30 18.95 -10.72
N ALA A 78 -1.28 18.24 -10.16
CA ALA A 78 -1.96 18.63 -8.91
C ALA A 78 -1.08 18.43 -7.66
N GLY A 79 0.09 17.78 -7.79
CA GLY A 79 1.05 17.58 -6.71
C GLY A 79 0.99 16.20 -6.05
N PHE A 80 0.28 15.24 -6.64
CA PHE A 80 0.37 13.85 -6.23
C PHE A 80 1.63 13.19 -6.83
N SER A 81 2.23 12.30 -6.07
CA SER A 81 3.40 11.49 -6.50
C SER A 81 3.05 10.03 -6.75
N THR A 82 1.88 9.57 -6.30
CA THR A 82 1.49 8.15 -6.32
C THR A 82 0.04 7.97 -6.73
N VAL A 83 -0.20 6.93 -7.54
CA VAL A 83 -1.53 6.37 -7.74
C VAL A 83 -1.60 4.96 -7.17
N ARG A 84 -2.63 4.68 -6.36
CA ARG A 84 -2.96 3.34 -5.89
C ARG A 84 -4.12 2.82 -6.75
N ILE A 85 -3.82 1.80 -7.56
CA ILE A 85 -4.77 1.21 -8.51
C ILE A 85 -5.48 0.05 -7.82
N ASN A 86 -6.77 0.22 -7.54
CA ASN A 86 -7.57 -0.77 -6.82
C ASN A 86 -8.07 -1.86 -7.79
N LEU A 87 -7.57 -3.09 -7.64
CA LEU A 87 -7.76 -4.19 -8.58
C LEU A 87 -8.81 -5.20 -8.09
N HIS A 88 -10.01 -5.15 -8.65
CA HIS A 88 -11.05 -6.16 -8.44
C HIS A 88 -10.94 -7.28 -9.49
N ALA A 89 -9.97 -8.19 -9.30
CA ALA A 89 -9.56 -9.13 -10.33
C ALA A 89 -10.36 -10.45 -10.37
N PHE A 90 -10.95 -10.92 -9.25
CA PHE A 90 -11.53 -12.26 -9.14
C PHE A 90 -12.66 -12.53 -10.17
N ARG A 91 -13.45 -11.53 -10.52
CA ARG A 91 -14.49 -11.63 -11.54
C ARG A 91 -13.95 -11.71 -12.98
N HIS A 92 -12.67 -11.44 -13.16
CA HIS A 92 -11.97 -11.48 -14.44
C HIS A 92 -11.01 -12.69 -14.56
N MET A 93 -11.13 -13.64 -13.63
CA MET A 93 -10.33 -14.86 -13.59
C MET A 93 -11.19 -16.08 -14.01
N ASP A 94 -10.68 -16.87 -14.95
CA ASP A 94 -11.30 -18.12 -15.37
C ASP A 94 -10.95 -19.25 -14.37
N ARG A 95 -11.91 -19.59 -13.51
CA ARG A 95 -11.77 -20.64 -12.49
C ARG A 95 -11.54 -22.02 -13.05
N ASN A 96 -11.99 -22.29 -14.29
CA ASN A 96 -11.82 -23.59 -14.95
C ASN A 96 -10.47 -23.70 -15.67
N ASN A 97 -9.70 -22.62 -15.70
CA ASN A 97 -8.40 -22.53 -16.34
C ASN A 97 -7.38 -21.90 -15.36
N ASP A 98 -7.15 -22.55 -14.24
CA ASP A 98 -6.17 -22.17 -13.20
C ASP A 98 -6.23 -20.69 -12.80
N TYR A 99 -7.43 -20.13 -12.74
CA TYR A 99 -7.67 -18.71 -12.44
C TYR A 99 -6.94 -17.75 -13.40
N LYS A 100 -6.80 -18.13 -14.67
CA LYS A 100 -6.19 -17.26 -15.68
C LYS A 100 -6.97 -15.95 -15.82
N LEU A 101 -6.25 -14.83 -15.72
CA LEU A 101 -6.79 -13.50 -16.00
C LEU A 101 -7.06 -13.33 -17.49
N ILE A 102 -8.21 -12.74 -17.83
CA ILE A 102 -8.62 -12.52 -19.22
C ILE A 102 -7.81 -11.39 -19.88
N ASP A 103 -7.63 -11.48 -21.20
CA ASP A 103 -6.79 -10.53 -21.95
C ASP A 103 -7.27 -9.08 -21.85
N SER A 104 -8.58 -8.82 -21.88
CA SER A 104 -9.12 -7.47 -21.76
C SER A 104 -8.82 -6.81 -20.40
N TRP A 105 -8.72 -7.59 -19.33
CA TRP A 105 -8.29 -7.06 -18.03
C TRP A 105 -6.80 -6.65 -18.05
N TRP A 106 -5.94 -7.47 -18.70
CA TRP A 106 -4.53 -7.15 -18.89
C TRP A 106 -4.33 -5.88 -19.72
N GLU A 107 -5.13 -5.68 -20.77
CA GLU A 107 -5.08 -4.47 -21.59
C GLU A 107 -5.32 -3.21 -20.74
N VAL A 108 -6.32 -3.24 -19.86
CA VAL A 108 -6.62 -2.12 -18.95
C VAL A 108 -5.49 -1.91 -17.94
N LEU A 109 -5.02 -2.97 -17.31
CA LEU A 109 -3.94 -2.86 -16.30
C LEU A 109 -2.64 -2.33 -16.92
N ASN A 110 -2.21 -2.89 -18.06
CA ASN A 110 -1.01 -2.41 -18.75
C ASN A 110 -1.16 -0.93 -19.13
N TRP A 111 -2.30 -0.54 -19.71
CA TRP A 111 -2.58 0.86 -20.05
C TRP A 111 -2.48 1.77 -18.82
N ALA A 112 -3.04 1.37 -17.70
CA ALA A 112 -3.01 2.18 -16.49
C ALA A 112 -1.59 2.33 -15.93
N VAL A 113 -0.83 1.24 -15.87
CA VAL A 113 0.56 1.23 -15.40
C VAL A 113 1.45 2.06 -16.33
N ASP A 114 1.36 1.85 -17.64
CA ASP A 114 2.19 2.55 -18.63
C ASP A 114 1.97 4.08 -18.59
N ASN A 115 0.70 4.52 -18.48
CA ASN A 115 0.39 5.96 -18.40
C ASN A 115 0.78 6.58 -17.05
N ALA A 116 0.66 5.85 -15.96
CA ALA A 116 1.13 6.32 -14.67
C ALA A 116 2.68 6.50 -14.67
N ILE A 117 3.41 5.51 -15.21
CA ILE A 117 4.88 5.60 -15.36
C ILE A 117 5.26 6.76 -16.27
N LYS A 118 4.59 6.93 -17.42
CA LYS A 118 4.81 8.03 -18.37
C LYS A 118 4.60 9.40 -17.74
N SER A 119 3.72 9.49 -16.75
CA SER A 119 3.45 10.71 -15.98
C SER A 119 4.34 10.86 -14.74
N ASP A 120 5.42 10.07 -14.63
CA ASP A 120 6.35 10.09 -13.50
C ASP A 120 5.65 9.90 -12.13
N LEU A 121 4.69 8.97 -12.07
CA LEU A 121 4.01 8.57 -10.85
C LEU A 121 4.58 7.26 -10.30
N MET A 122 4.58 7.13 -8.99
CA MET A 122 4.67 5.84 -8.32
C MET A 122 3.35 5.09 -8.50
N VAL A 123 3.41 3.78 -8.66
CA VAL A 123 2.25 2.94 -8.93
C VAL A 123 2.15 1.85 -7.89
N ILE A 124 1.03 1.77 -7.20
CA ILE A 124 0.72 0.66 -6.30
C ILE A 124 -0.35 -0.20 -6.97
N LEU A 125 -0.02 -1.48 -7.20
CA LEU A 125 -0.97 -2.49 -7.67
C LEU A 125 -1.59 -3.14 -6.43
N ASP A 126 -2.78 -2.70 -6.07
CA ASP A 126 -3.50 -3.13 -4.90
C ASP A 126 -4.54 -4.19 -5.25
N MET A 127 -4.38 -5.42 -4.73
CA MET A 127 -5.39 -6.47 -4.85
C MET A 127 -6.60 -6.17 -3.97
N HIS A 128 -7.66 -5.59 -4.56
CA HIS A 128 -8.79 -5.00 -3.83
C HIS A 128 -9.98 -5.95 -3.63
N GLU A 129 -9.71 -7.22 -3.34
CA GLU A 129 -10.74 -8.28 -3.21
C GLU A 129 -11.09 -8.62 -1.76
N TYR A 130 -10.95 -7.66 -0.85
CA TYR A 130 -11.19 -7.82 0.58
C TYR A 130 -12.54 -8.46 0.91
N GLY A 131 -13.61 -8.05 0.22
CA GLY A 131 -14.95 -8.58 0.47
C GLY A 131 -15.11 -10.06 0.09
N SER A 132 -14.49 -10.49 -1.03
CA SER A 132 -14.48 -11.90 -1.45
C SER A 132 -13.63 -12.75 -0.51
N MET A 133 -12.45 -12.24 -0.15
CA MET A 133 -11.52 -12.88 0.77
C MET A 133 -12.09 -12.98 2.18
N GLY A 134 -12.72 -11.91 2.68
CA GLY A 134 -13.30 -11.88 4.02
C GLY A 134 -14.49 -12.82 4.19
N ARG A 135 -15.35 -12.97 3.18
CA ARG A 135 -16.51 -13.88 3.24
C ARG A 135 -16.15 -15.36 3.13
N ASN A 136 -15.13 -15.69 2.36
CA ASN A 136 -14.70 -17.10 2.15
C ASN A 136 -13.21 -17.15 1.81
N PRO A 137 -12.33 -17.04 2.82
CA PRO A 137 -10.89 -17.00 2.61
C PRO A 137 -10.34 -18.27 1.94
N GLU A 138 -10.85 -19.45 2.25
CA GLU A 138 -10.37 -20.69 1.64
C GLU A 138 -10.58 -20.73 0.13
N ASN A 139 -11.77 -20.36 -0.34
CA ASN A 139 -12.05 -20.26 -1.77
C ASN A 139 -11.28 -19.10 -2.44
N GLY A 140 -11.03 -18.03 -1.71
CA GLY A 140 -10.28 -16.87 -2.19
C GLY A 140 -8.78 -17.12 -2.30
N LYS A 141 -8.22 -17.99 -1.47
CA LYS A 141 -6.78 -18.24 -1.40
C LYS A 141 -6.18 -18.64 -2.75
N GLN A 142 -6.79 -19.60 -3.45
CA GLN A 142 -6.28 -20.04 -4.75
C GLN A 142 -6.27 -18.93 -5.78
N ALA A 143 -7.33 -18.12 -5.80
CA ALA A 143 -7.41 -16.97 -6.69
C ALA A 143 -6.35 -15.89 -6.34
N LEU A 144 -6.12 -15.60 -5.05
CA LEU A 144 -5.08 -14.70 -4.58
C LEU A 144 -3.68 -15.15 -5.03
N LEU A 145 -3.35 -16.43 -4.83
CA LEU A 145 -2.04 -16.97 -5.19
C LEU A 145 -1.85 -17.01 -6.73
N ALA A 146 -2.90 -17.39 -7.47
CA ALA A 146 -2.89 -17.37 -8.93
C ALA A 146 -2.78 -15.92 -9.49
N PHE A 147 -3.41 -14.95 -8.85
CA PHE A 147 -3.26 -13.53 -9.19
C PHE A 147 -1.80 -13.10 -9.06
N TRP A 148 -1.19 -13.32 -7.90
CA TRP A 148 0.19 -12.91 -7.68
C TRP A 148 1.19 -13.68 -8.54
N THR A 149 0.93 -14.94 -8.89
CA THR A 149 1.73 -15.68 -9.86
C THR A 149 1.76 -14.98 -11.21
N GLN A 150 0.60 -14.54 -11.69
CA GLN A 150 0.47 -13.90 -13.01
C GLN A 150 0.98 -12.45 -13.00
N VAL A 151 0.62 -11.65 -11.99
CA VAL A 151 1.00 -10.24 -11.89
C VAL A 151 2.49 -10.08 -11.63
N SER A 152 3.08 -10.89 -10.73
CA SER A 152 4.51 -10.82 -10.46
C SER A 152 5.36 -11.22 -11.67
N GLU A 153 4.94 -12.22 -12.44
CA GLU A 153 5.61 -12.61 -13.69
C GLU A 153 5.46 -11.51 -14.76
N ARG A 154 4.26 -10.92 -14.90
CA ARG A 154 4.00 -9.87 -15.89
C ARG A 154 4.83 -8.62 -15.67
N PHE A 155 5.01 -8.21 -14.42
CA PHE A 155 5.71 -6.97 -14.03
C PHE A 155 7.12 -7.21 -13.48
N LYS A 156 7.72 -8.39 -13.68
CA LYS A 156 9.08 -8.68 -13.18
C LYS A 156 10.17 -7.72 -13.69
N ASN A 157 9.98 -7.18 -14.90
CA ASN A 157 10.89 -6.22 -15.51
C ASN A 157 10.36 -4.76 -15.41
N ALA A 158 9.28 -4.52 -14.69
CA ALA A 158 8.78 -3.17 -14.48
C ALA A 158 9.78 -2.37 -13.63
N PRO A 159 9.87 -1.05 -13.81
CA PRO A 159 10.75 -0.21 -13.01
C PRO A 159 10.35 -0.20 -11.53
N ASP A 160 11.24 0.30 -10.69
CA ASP A 160 11.11 0.28 -9.22
C ASP A 160 9.97 1.16 -8.68
N ASN A 161 9.41 2.03 -9.50
CA ASN A 161 8.24 2.84 -9.15
C ASN A 161 6.90 2.07 -9.23
N VAL A 162 6.91 0.77 -9.59
CA VAL A 162 5.74 -0.12 -9.51
C VAL A 162 5.88 -0.99 -8.26
N LEU A 163 4.96 -0.87 -7.31
CA LEU A 163 4.90 -1.61 -6.05
C LEU A 163 3.69 -2.55 -6.04
N PHE A 164 3.76 -3.60 -5.24
CA PHE A 164 2.69 -4.59 -5.10
C PHE A 164 2.10 -4.53 -3.70
N GLU A 165 0.78 -4.42 -3.58
CA GLU A 165 0.05 -4.52 -2.31
C GLU A 165 -0.77 -5.81 -2.31
N ILE A 166 -0.41 -6.73 -1.39
CA ILE A 166 -0.85 -8.14 -1.47
C ILE A 166 -2.36 -8.27 -1.38
N LEU A 167 -3.01 -7.54 -0.47
CA LEU A 167 -4.46 -7.50 -0.33
C LEU A 167 -4.89 -6.25 0.44
N ASN A 168 -5.89 -5.55 -0.09
CA ASN A 168 -6.63 -4.53 0.63
C ASN A 168 -7.40 -5.14 1.81
N GLU A 169 -7.29 -4.55 2.99
CA GLU A 169 -8.17 -4.76 4.14
C GLU A 169 -8.54 -6.22 4.47
N PRO A 170 -7.58 -7.10 4.77
CA PRO A 170 -7.88 -8.44 5.25
C PRO A 170 -8.80 -8.38 6.48
N SER A 171 -9.94 -9.08 6.45
CA SER A 171 -10.95 -8.90 7.49
C SER A 171 -11.98 -10.04 7.56
N GLN A 172 -12.92 -9.96 8.49
CA GLN A 172 -14.02 -10.90 8.70
C GLN A 172 -13.51 -12.33 9.00
N GLN A 173 -13.84 -13.34 8.14
CA GLN A 173 -13.38 -14.73 8.32
C GLN A 173 -11.88 -14.90 7.98
N LEU A 174 -11.28 -13.96 7.25
CA LEU A 174 -9.84 -13.91 7.07
C LEU A 174 -9.22 -13.28 8.33
N THR A 175 -9.07 -14.11 9.37
CA THR A 175 -8.50 -13.69 10.65
C THR A 175 -7.05 -13.24 10.51
N PRO A 176 -6.49 -12.47 11.45
CA PRO A 176 -5.08 -12.06 11.38
C PRO A 176 -4.10 -13.23 11.25
N GLU A 177 -4.33 -14.34 11.94
CA GLU A 177 -3.49 -15.54 11.90
C GLU A 177 -3.55 -16.21 10.52
N LEU A 178 -4.74 -16.30 9.95
CA LEU A 178 -4.94 -16.86 8.61
C LEU A 178 -4.34 -15.93 7.55
N TRP A 179 -4.45 -14.61 7.76
CA TRP A 179 -3.84 -13.60 6.90
C TRP A 179 -2.32 -13.71 6.88
N ASN A 180 -1.66 -13.89 8.04
CA ASN A 180 -0.22 -14.11 8.11
C ASN A 180 0.22 -15.29 7.24
N THR A 181 -0.56 -16.38 7.24
CA THR A 181 -0.30 -17.54 6.37
C THR A 181 -0.45 -17.18 4.89
N TYR A 182 -1.53 -16.49 4.50
CA TYR A 182 -1.84 -16.24 3.09
C TYR A 182 -0.91 -15.21 2.47
N PHE A 183 -0.59 -14.13 3.17
CA PHE A 183 0.35 -13.17 2.62
C PHE A 183 1.78 -13.74 2.51
N SER A 184 2.19 -14.60 3.45
CA SER A 184 3.51 -15.24 3.39
C SER A 184 3.64 -16.13 2.15
N GLU A 185 2.59 -16.90 1.78
CA GLU A 185 2.58 -17.67 0.56
C GLU A 185 2.59 -16.80 -0.69
N ALA A 186 1.79 -15.72 -0.72
CA ALA A 186 1.77 -14.77 -1.82
C ALA A 186 3.12 -14.03 -1.96
N LEU A 187 3.72 -13.60 -0.86
CA LEU A 187 5.04 -12.98 -0.85
C LEU A 187 6.11 -13.93 -1.39
N ALA A 188 6.09 -15.19 -0.98
CA ALA A 188 7.03 -16.21 -1.50
C ALA A 188 6.88 -16.41 -3.03
N ILE A 189 5.67 -16.31 -3.58
CA ILE A 189 5.43 -16.32 -5.03
C ILE A 189 6.03 -15.08 -5.69
N ILE A 190 5.76 -13.89 -5.15
CA ILE A 190 6.28 -12.62 -5.66
C ILE A 190 7.81 -12.64 -5.67
N ARG A 191 8.46 -13.12 -4.61
CA ARG A 191 9.93 -13.14 -4.48
C ARG A 191 10.64 -14.04 -5.49
N LYS A 192 9.96 -15.05 -6.06
CA LYS A 192 10.54 -15.90 -7.13
C LYS A 192 10.91 -15.12 -8.38
N THR A 193 10.13 -14.10 -8.75
CA THR A 193 10.33 -13.31 -9.97
C THR A 193 10.71 -11.86 -9.69
N ASN A 194 10.44 -11.37 -8.49
CA ASN A 194 10.67 -10.01 -8.04
C ASN A 194 11.39 -9.97 -6.67
N PRO A 195 12.64 -10.43 -6.59
CA PRO A 195 13.35 -10.58 -5.31
C PRO A 195 13.51 -9.26 -4.54
N ASN A 196 13.60 -8.13 -5.24
CA ASN A 196 13.84 -6.80 -4.66
C ASN A 196 12.63 -5.84 -4.77
N ARG A 197 11.50 -6.29 -5.32
CA ARG A 197 10.29 -5.45 -5.46
C ARG A 197 9.78 -5.01 -4.10
N THR A 198 9.51 -3.73 -3.92
CA THR A 198 8.80 -3.28 -2.73
C THR A 198 7.39 -3.84 -2.70
N VAL A 199 7.05 -4.48 -1.59
CA VAL A 199 5.73 -5.06 -1.33
C VAL A 199 5.09 -4.31 -0.16
N ILE A 200 3.79 -4.07 -0.25
CA ILE A 200 3.01 -3.40 0.77
C ILE A 200 2.11 -4.44 1.45
N ILE A 201 2.18 -4.49 2.78
CA ILE A 201 1.41 -5.44 3.60
C ILE A 201 0.87 -4.69 4.81
N GLY A 202 -0.42 -4.86 5.11
CA GLY A 202 -1.05 -4.33 6.31
C GLY A 202 -1.51 -5.43 7.27
N PRO A 203 -1.89 -5.06 8.50
CA PRO A 203 -2.45 -6.00 9.47
C PRO A 203 -3.83 -6.50 9.05
N GLY A 204 -4.32 -7.55 9.68
CA GLY A 204 -5.71 -7.96 9.62
C GLY A 204 -6.68 -6.87 10.11
N ASN A 205 -7.98 -7.22 10.17
CA ASN A 205 -9.02 -6.33 10.69
C ASN A 205 -9.08 -4.96 9.99
N TYR A 206 -9.12 -4.98 8.64
CA TYR A 206 -9.24 -3.76 7.80
C TYR A 206 -8.01 -2.84 7.84
N ASN A 207 -6.80 -3.40 7.91
CA ASN A 207 -5.53 -2.63 8.02
C ASN A 207 -5.50 -1.68 9.23
N ARG A 208 -6.20 -2.02 10.32
CA ARG A 208 -6.33 -1.17 11.50
C ARG A 208 -5.10 -1.24 12.39
N ILE A 209 -4.76 -0.12 12.99
CA ILE A 209 -3.62 0.04 13.91
C ILE A 209 -3.74 -0.87 15.14
N ASP A 210 -4.96 -1.11 15.64
CA ASP A 210 -5.23 -1.98 16.80
C ASP A 210 -4.98 -3.48 16.56
N SER A 211 -4.60 -3.85 15.35
CA SER A 211 -4.28 -5.23 14.96
C SER A 211 -2.81 -5.41 14.55
N LEU A 212 -1.98 -4.39 14.74
CA LEU A 212 -0.55 -4.45 14.41
C LEU A 212 0.22 -5.49 15.24
N ASP A 213 -0.19 -5.72 16.48
CA ASP A 213 0.40 -6.72 17.38
C ASP A 213 0.25 -8.17 16.89
N LYS A 214 -0.63 -8.41 15.92
CA LYS A 214 -0.88 -9.71 15.30
C LYS A 214 -0.24 -9.88 13.92
N LEU A 215 0.40 -8.85 13.40
CA LEU A 215 1.05 -8.90 12.09
C LEU A 215 2.48 -9.46 12.21
N GLU A 216 2.74 -10.58 11.54
CA GLU A 216 4.01 -11.31 11.59
C GLU A 216 4.79 -11.17 10.26
N LEU A 217 5.42 -10.02 10.04
CA LEU A 217 6.25 -9.80 8.85
C LEU A 217 7.59 -10.55 8.95
N PRO A 218 8.12 -11.12 7.83
CA PRO A 218 9.45 -11.72 7.82
C PRO A 218 10.51 -10.64 8.08
N GLU A 219 11.30 -10.80 9.14
CA GLU A 219 12.29 -9.80 9.54
C GLU A 219 13.43 -9.63 8.53
N GLU A 220 13.79 -10.72 7.83
CA GLU A 220 14.86 -10.73 6.82
C GLU A 220 14.48 -10.03 5.51
N ASP A 221 13.18 -9.93 5.19
CA ASP A 221 12.72 -9.23 3.98
C ASP A 221 12.48 -7.76 4.28
N GLN A 222 13.48 -6.94 4.10
CA GLN A 222 13.43 -5.51 4.37
C GLN A 222 12.78 -4.67 3.24
N ASN A 223 12.34 -5.29 2.13
CA ASN A 223 11.64 -4.61 1.03
C ASN A 223 10.12 -4.61 1.21
N ILE A 224 9.67 -4.46 2.45
CA ILE A 224 8.25 -4.38 2.83
C ILE A 224 7.95 -3.01 3.44
N ILE A 225 6.86 -2.40 2.99
CA ILE A 225 6.24 -1.20 3.59
C ILE A 225 5.00 -1.64 4.35
N LEU A 226 4.87 -1.18 5.60
CA LEU A 226 3.63 -1.35 6.36
C LEU A 226 2.55 -0.43 5.80
N THR A 227 1.36 -0.96 5.48
CA THR A 227 0.18 -0.11 5.24
C THR A 227 -0.78 -0.16 6.42
N ILE A 228 -1.39 0.98 6.72
CA ILE A 228 -2.53 1.11 7.61
C ILE A 228 -3.62 1.91 6.92
N HIS A 229 -4.88 1.71 7.31
CA HIS A 229 -6.02 2.54 6.91
C HIS A 229 -6.55 3.31 8.11
N TYR A 230 -6.96 4.55 7.89
CA TYR A 230 -7.39 5.39 9.00
C TYR A 230 -8.62 6.23 8.66
N TYR A 231 -9.73 5.89 9.30
CA TYR A 231 -11.01 6.57 9.13
C TYR A 231 -11.65 7.04 10.44
N SER A 232 -10.89 7.00 11.56
CA SER A 232 -11.43 7.45 12.85
C SER A 232 -11.55 8.98 12.91
N PRO A 233 -12.65 9.50 13.51
CA PRO A 233 -13.80 8.76 14.04
C PRO A 233 -14.80 8.39 12.93
N MET A 234 -15.23 7.13 12.87
CA MET A 234 -16.08 6.63 11.79
C MET A 234 -17.48 7.27 11.75
N GLU A 235 -17.98 7.74 12.87
CA GLU A 235 -19.24 8.47 12.95
C GLU A 235 -19.20 9.76 12.11
N PHE A 236 -18.03 10.40 12.02
CA PHE A 236 -17.82 11.56 11.17
C PHE A 236 -17.50 11.14 9.73
N THR A 237 -16.50 10.27 9.54
CA THR A 237 -15.96 9.98 8.21
C THR A 237 -16.90 9.16 7.32
N HIS A 238 -17.80 8.36 7.90
CA HIS A 238 -18.71 7.48 7.17
C HIS A 238 -20.19 7.83 7.37
N GLN A 239 -20.53 8.99 7.98
CA GLN A 239 -21.91 9.39 8.17
C GLN A 239 -22.69 9.38 6.85
N GLY A 240 -23.87 8.75 6.89
CA GLY A 240 -24.76 8.63 5.74
C GLY A 240 -24.31 7.66 4.64
N ALA A 241 -23.21 6.92 4.84
CA ALA A 241 -22.73 5.92 3.92
C ALA A 241 -23.60 4.66 3.97
N ALA A 242 -24.28 4.34 2.88
CA ALA A 242 -25.25 3.25 2.83
C ALA A 242 -24.66 1.85 3.13
N TRP A 243 -23.36 1.68 2.89
CA TRP A 243 -22.61 0.44 3.15
C TRP A 243 -22.11 0.32 4.60
N ALA A 244 -22.07 1.42 5.36
CA ALA A 244 -21.64 1.44 6.76
C ALA A 244 -22.87 1.32 7.68
N ALA A 245 -23.16 0.10 8.13
CA ALA A 245 -24.43 -0.23 8.80
C ALA A 245 -24.75 0.67 10.01
N GLU A 246 -23.73 1.03 10.79
CA GLU A 246 -23.86 1.87 11.99
C GLU A 246 -23.95 3.35 11.66
N GLN A 247 -23.27 3.80 10.59
CA GLN A 247 -23.14 5.21 10.22
C GLN A 247 -24.15 5.68 9.17
N LYS A 248 -24.86 4.77 8.49
CA LYS A 248 -25.75 5.08 7.35
C LYS A 248 -26.87 6.08 7.66
N ASN A 249 -27.31 6.15 8.92
CA ASN A 249 -28.37 7.05 9.36
C ASN A 249 -27.82 8.32 10.07
N LEU A 250 -26.51 8.44 10.23
CA LEU A 250 -25.89 9.63 10.82
C LEU A 250 -25.86 10.78 9.81
N SER A 251 -26.02 11.99 10.31
CA SER A 251 -25.97 13.21 9.50
C SER A 251 -25.60 14.41 10.38
N GLY A 252 -24.81 15.33 9.86
CA GLY A 252 -24.43 16.54 10.57
C GLY A 252 -23.41 16.33 11.70
N VAL A 253 -22.78 15.15 11.77
CA VAL A 253 -21.67 14.92 12.70
C VAL A 253 -20.49 15.76 12.26
N GLU A 254 -19.98 16.59 13.15
CA GLU A 254 -18.86 17.47 12.87
C GLU A 254 -17.57 16.95 13.50
N TRP A 255 -16.47 17.15 12.81
CA TRP A 255 -15.13 17.11 13.38
C TRP A 255 -14.65 18.56 13.53
N THR A 256 -14.52 19.02 14.78
CA THR A 256 -14.28 20.45 15.07
C THR A 256 -12.80 20.78 15.23
N GLY A 257 -11.95 19.77 15.34
CA GLY A 257 -10.49 19.93 15.50
C GLY A 257 -10.11 20.39 16.91
N THR A 258 -10.88 19.93 17.93
CA THR A 258 -10.48 20.14 19.32
C THR A 258 -9.13 19.48 19.60
N GLU A 259 -8.45 19.93 20.65
CA GLU A 259 -7.17 19.30 21.04
C GLU A 259 -7.34 17.81 21.40
N GLN A 260 -8.51 17.41 21.93
CA GLN A 260 -8.81 16.02 22.22
C GLN A 260 -8.96 15.19 20.92
N GLU A 261 -9.69 15.68 19.91
CA GLU A 261 -9.83 15.02 18.61
C GLU A 261 -8.48 14.86 17.90
N LYS A 262 -7.66 15.91 17.94
CA LYS A 262 -6.30 15.90 17.37
C LYS A 262 -5.36 14.96 18.12
N ALA A 263 -5.42 14.96 19.45
CA ALA A 263 -4.60 14.07 20.28
C ALA A 263 -4.92 12.61 19.98
N ALA A 264 -6.19 12.23 19.87
CA ALA A 264 -6.59 10.86 19.54
C ALA A 264 -5.95 10.35 18.24
N ILE A 265 -5.93 11.18 17.18
CA ILE A 265 -5.27 10.83 15.91
C ILE A 265 -3.75 10.68 16.09
N ARG A 266 -3.12 11.60 16.82
CA ARG A 266 -1.67 11.56 17.08
C ARG A 266 -1.27 10.35 17.91
N ASP A 267 -2.07 9.99 18.90
CA ASP A 267 -1.83 8.84 19.77
C ASP A 267 -1.91 7.53 18.97
N ASP A 268 -2.92 7.38 18.08
CA ASP A 268 -3.02 6.23 17.19
C ASP A 268 -1.81 6.16 16.23
N PHE A 269 -1.40 7.27 15.63
CA PHE A 269 -0.22 7.28 14.74
C PHE A 269 1.08 7.04 15.50
N ALA A 270 1.17 7.43 16.78
CA ALA A 270 2.32 7.10 17.62
C ALA A 270 2.44 5.58 17.86
N ILE A 271 1.31 4.87 18.03
CA ILE A 271 1.29 3.40 18.11
C ILE A 271 1.85 2.80 16.83
N ALA A 272 1.35 3.22 15.66
CA ALA A 272 1.83 2.73 14.37
C ALA A 272 3.32 3.05 14.15
N LYS A 273 3.76 4.26 14.52
CA LYS A 273 5.17 4.66 14.42
C LYS A 273 6.08 3.83 15.30
N LYS A 274 5.66 3.57 16.54
CA LYS A 274 6.42 2.75 17.49
C LYS A 274 6.59 1.34 16.93
N TRP A 275 5.50 0.69 16.53
CA TRP A 275 5.56 -0.65 15.93
C TRP A 275 6.48 -0.67 14.69
N ALA A 276 6.34 0.31 13.81
CA ALA A 276 7.15 0.43 12.61
C ALA A 276 8.65 0.59 12.90
N GLN A 277 9.01 1.32 13.96
CA GLN A 277 10.39 1.46 14.41
C GLN A 277 10.94 0.15 14.99
N GLU A 278 10.14 -0.58 15.80
CA GLU A 278 10.52 -1.86 16.39
C GLU A 278 10.78 -2.92 15.34
N HIS A 279 10.03 -2.91 14.23
CA HIS A 279 10.16 -3.85 13.10
C HIS A 279 10.97 -3.29 11.92
N ASN A 280 11.51 -2.08 12.06
CA ASN A 280 12.28 -1.40 11.01
C ASN A 280 11.54 -1.34 9.66
N ARG A 281 10.31 -0.80 9.67
CA ARG A 281 9.46 -0.64 8.48
C ARG A 281 9.05 0.81 8.28
N PRO A 282 9.00 1.33 7.04
CA PRO A 282 8.32 2.57 6.76
C PRO A 282 6.80 2.37 6.76
N VAL A 283 6.04 3.45 6.96
CA VAL A 283 4.57 3.42 7.02
C VAL A 283 3.96 4.17 5.85
N PHE A 284 2.98 3.55 5.24
CA PHE A 284 2.10 4.11 4.23
C PHE A 284 0.65 4.08 4.73
N VAL A 285 -0.05 5.20 4.72
CA VAL A 285 -1.50 5.24 5.00
C VAL A 285 -2.23 5.05 3.67
N GLY A 286 -2.63 3.80 3.38
CA GLY A 286 -3.18 3.40 2.08
C GLY A 286 -4.54 4.02 1.77
N GLU A 287 -5.32 4.29 2.82
CA GLU A 287 -6.62 4.93 2.72
C GLU A 287 -6.91 5.82 3.92
N PHE A 288 -7.44 7.01 3.64
CA PHE A 288 -8.07 7.93 4.59
C PHE A 288 -8.97 8.89 3.83
N GLY A 289 -9.96 9.44 4.50
CA GLY A 289 -10.90 10.37 3.87
C GLY A 289 -12.10 10.66 4.75
N ALA A 290 -13.03 11.47 4.23
CA ALA A 290 -14.34 11.70 4.82
C ALA A 290 -15.40 11.75 3.72
N TYR A 291 -16.47 10.95 3.90
CA TYR A 291 -17.55 10.77 2.93
C TYR A 291 -18.24 12.09 2.61
N ASP A 292 -18.68 12.24 1.36
CA ASP A 292 -19.23 13.49 0.82
C ASP A 292 -20.43 14.05 1.57
N LYS A 293 -21.11 13.24 2.35
CA LYS A 293 -22.24 13.68 3.19
C LYS A 293 -21.82 14.34 4.50
N ALA A 294 -20.56 14.25 4.88
CA ALA A 294 -20.06 14.98 6.05
C ALA A 294 -19.99 16.49 5.76
N PRO A 295 -20.21 17.35 6.78
CA PRO A 295 -20.12 18.81 6.60
C PRO A 295 -18.77 19.24 6.00
N MET A 296 -18.83 20.04 4.93
CA MET A 296 -17.62 20.41 4.16
C MET A 296 -16.53 21.04 5.01
N GLU A 297 -16.88 21.99 5.88
CA GLU A 297 -15.90 22.68 6.75
C GLU A 297 -15.18 21.71 7.69
N SER A 298 -15.89 20.70 8.20
CA SER A 298 -15.30 19.64 9.03
C SER A 298 -14.40 18.72 8.19
N ARG A 299 -14.82 18.38 6.94
CA ARG A 299 -13.98 17.60 6.01
C ARG A 299 -12.66 18.30 5.73
N LEU A 300 -12.70 19.60 5.40
CA LEU A 300 -11.50 20.37 5.08
C LEU A 300 -10.54 20.43 6.28
N ARG A 301 -11.08 20.68 7.48
CA ARG A 301 -10.31 20.75 8.72
C ARG A 301 -9.66 19.41 9.05
N TYR A 302 -10.44 18.31 8.96
CA TYR A 302 -9.98 16.95 9.21
C TYR A 302 -8.89 16.55 8.23
N LEU A 303 -9.12 16.70 6.92
CA LEU A 303 -8.18 16.29 5.88
C LEU A 303 -6.87 17.07 5.94
N ASN A 304 -6.94 18.37 6.22
CA ASN A 304 -5.74 19.19 6.42
C ASN A 304 -4.93 18.68 7.63
N PHE A 305 -5.60 18.46 8.76
CA PHE A 305 -4.93 17.95 9.96
C PHE A 305 -4.33 16.56 9.73
N MET A 306 -5.08 15.65 9.10
CA MET A 306 -4.64 14.29 8.78
C MET A 306 -3.36 14.29 7.96
N THR A 307 -3.36 15.00 6.83
CA THR A 307 -2.21 14.99 5.92
C THR A 307 -0.97 15.61 6.55
N ARG A 308 -1.12 16.72 7.28
CA ARG A 308 0.02 17.33 7.99
C ARG A 308 0.56 16.40 9.08
N THR A 309 -0.32 15.77 9.84
CA THR A 309 0.09 14.84 10.89
C THR A 309 0.81 13.61 10.30
N MET A 310 0.30 13.01 9.23
CA MET A 310 1.00 11.92 8.55
C MET A 310 2.39 12.32 8.07
N GLU A 311 2.53 13.50 7.46
CA GLU A 311 3.81 14.04 7.01
C GLU A 311 4.78 14.32 8.17
N GLU A 312 4.30 14.84 9.31
CA GLU A 312 5.09 15.02 10.55
C GLU A 312 5.61 13.68 11.10
N PHE A 313 4.82 12.60 11.02
CA PHE A 313 5.22 11.26 11.42
C PHE A 313 6.17 10.59 10.41
N GLY A 314 6.36 11.17 9.23
CA GLY A 314 7.15 10.63 8.13
C GLY A 314 6.44 9.50 7.39
N PHE A 315 5.11 9.50 7.42
CA PHE A 315 4.27 8.56 6.68
C PHE A 315 3.99 9.09 5.28
N SER A 316 4.01 8.22 4.27
CA SER A 316 3.39 8.48 2.98
C SER A 316 1.90 8.11 3.03
N TRP A 317 1.12 8.59 2.08
CA TRP A 317 -0.33 8.38 2.14
C TRP A 317 -0.99 8.37 0.76
N ALA A 318 -2.19 7.75 0.65
CA ALA A 318 -3.07 7.84 -0.51
C ALA A 318 -4.50 8.20 -0.07
N TYR A 319 -5.01 9.31 -0.60
CA TYR A 319 -6.36 9.78 -0.35
C TYR A 319 -7.39 8.82 -0.98
N TRP A 320 -8.40 8.46 -0.23
CA TRP A 320 -9.59 7.79 -0.72
C TRP A 320 -10.65 8.82 -1.03
N GLN A 321 -11.01 9.13 -2.33
CA GLN A 321 -10.42 8.66 -3.57
C GLN A 321 -10.56 9.72 -4.69
N PHE A 322 -10.08 9.43 -5.91
CA PHE A 322 -10.08 10.37 -7.02
C PHE A 322 -11.49 10.79 -7.40
N ASP A 323 -12.38 9.86 -7.73
CA ASP A 323 -13.79 10.10 -8.03
C ASP A 323 -14.67 9.15 -7.21
N SER A 324 -15.97 9.44 -7.05
CA SER A 324 -16.91 8.66 -6.23
C SER A 324 -16.74 8.84 -4.71
N ASP A 325 -17.82 8.98 -4.03
CA ASP A 325 -18.07 8.96 -2.58
C ASP A 325 -17.23 9.92 -1.71
N PHE A 326 -15.92 9.87 -1.77
CA PHE A 326 -14.97 10.72 -1.03
C PHE A 326 -14.23 11.68 -1.98
N ILE A 327 -14.88 12.12 -2.98
CA ILE A 327 -14.40 12.73 -4.20
C ILE A 327 -13.38 13.88 -4.00
N VAL A 328 -12.24 13.80 -4.72
CA VAL A 328 -11.34 14.95 -4.90
C VAL A 328 -11.44 15.52 -6.32
N TYR A 329 -11.88 14.72 -7.30
CA TYR A 329 -12.09 15.16 -8.68
C TYR A 329 -13.48 14.76 -9.18
N ASP A 330 -14.28 15.74 -9.59
CA ASP A 330 -15.60 15.52 -10.19
C ASP A 330 -15.45 15.19 -11.67
N ILE A 331 -15.37 13.90 -11.99
CA ILE A 331 -15.22 13.41 -13.38
C ILE A 331 -16.39 13.87 -14.27
N LYS A 332 -17.60 13.99 -13.72
CA LYS A 332 -18.78 14.38 -14.50
C LYS A 332 -18.68 15.84 -15.00
N ASN A 333 -18.15 16.71 -14.18
CA ASN A 333 -17.98 18.13 -14.48
C ASN A 333 -16.53 18.49 -14.86
N GLU A 334 -15.64 17.49 -14.95
CA GLU A 334 -14.23 17.60 -15.32
C GLU A 334 -13.48 18.69 -14.52
N LYS A 335 -13.65 18.70 -13.18
CA LYS A 335 -13.03 19.70 -12.30
C LYS A 335 -12.61 19.13 -10.96
N TRP A 336 -11.55 19.68 -10.41
CA TRP A 336 -11.17 19.44 -9.03
C TRP A 336 -12.21 19.98 -8.06
N VAL A 337 -12.45 19.27 -6.96
CA VAL A 337 -13.07 19.81 -5.77
C VAL A 337 -11.98 20.61 -5.04
N GLU A 338 -11.76 21.85 -5.51
CA GLU A 338 -10.61 22.68 -5.15
C GLU A 338 -10.40 22.81 -3.63
N SER A 339 -11.49 22.91 -2.86
CA SER A 339 -11.40 22.99 -1.41
C SER A 339 -10.81 21.70 -0.80
N ILE A 340 -11.22 20.52 -1.29
CA ILE A 340 -10.67 19.24 -0.84
C ILE A 340 -9.21 19.12 -1.30
N LEU A 341 -8.93 19.35 -2.58
CA LEU A 341 -7.56 19.29 -3.11
C LEU A 341 -6.60 20.17 -2.30
N ASN A 342 -6.98 21.45 -2.06
CA ASN A 342 -6.15 22.38 -1.32
C ASN A 342 -5.99 22.02 0.17
N SER A 343 -6.93 21.25 0.76
CA SER A 343 -6.81 20.77 2.13
C SER A 343 -5.78 19.63 2.26
N ILE A 344 -5.69 18.77 1.25
CA ILE A 344 -4.74 17.64 1.26
C ILE A 344 -3.39 18.00 0.63
N ILE A 345 -3.37 18.83 -0.41
CA ILE A 345 -2.16 19.34 -1.08
C ILE A 345 -2.19 20.87 -1.04
N PRO A 346 -1.62 21.51 0.00
CA PRO A 346 -1.59 22.96 0.06
C PRO A 346 -0.75 23.53 -1.08
N LYS A 347 -1.25 24.62 -1.66
CA LYS A 347 -0.46 25.46 -2.58
C LYS A 347 0.66 26.09 -1.75
N GLY A 348 1.92 25.87 -2.17
CA GLY A 348 3.11 26.46 -1.54
C GLY A 348 3.09 27.98 -1.56
#